data_0f6e97fc3f5c04ea98ee895655346114
#
_entry.id   0f6e97fc3f5c04ea98ee895655346114
#
_cell.length_a   1.000
_cell.length_b   1.000
_cell.length_c   1.000
_cell.angle_alpha   90.00
_cell.angle_beta   90.00
_cell.angle_gamma   90.00
#
_symmetry.space_group_name_H-M   'P 1'
#
loop_
_entity.id
_entity.type
_entity.pdbx_description
1 polymer ?
#
loop_
_entity_poly.entity_id
_entity_poly.type
_entity_poly.pdbx_seq_one_letter_code
_entity_poly.pdbx_strand_id
1 'polypeptide(L)'
;LAGGPRRATVDMVEAAPVVRGKLLLAPTLRQSPSLRHRPITRRGAWSLDTPAHRLLKQAARIAQGLALTDAVHRGLDVSLARLVDVADVDTAEDAFDRLTLSRLDGPALPALNLARWLVAGVTPTLAAGRRLFPAFCFDVGHLFEAFVAHLVTDGLSDARVTAQRHTPLDRDQRVWLRP
;
A
#
# COMPACT_ATOMS: atom_id res chain seq x y z
N LEU A 1 -4.95 -5.67 -6.62
CA LEU A 1 -5.26 -4.47 -7.44
C LEU A 1 -6.21 -4.87 -8.60
N ALA A 2 -7.48 -5.09 -8.32
CA ALA A 2 -8.46 -5.50 -9.33
C ALA A 2 -8.64 -4.46 -10.48
N GLY A 3 -8.26 -3.18 -10.26
CA GLY A 3 -8.43 -2.09 -11.23
C GLY A 3 -7.15 -1.63 -11.94
N GLY A 4 -6.00 -2.27 -11.72
CA GLY A 4 -4.72 -1.80 -12.25
C GLY A 4 -4.19 -0.51 -11.59
N PRO A 5 -2.92 -0.13 -11.86
CA PRO A 5 -2.34 1.11 -11.36
C PRO A 5 -2.99 2.32 -12.05
N ARG A 6 -3.33 3.34 -11.27
CA ARG A 6 -3.98 4.56 -11.78
C ARG A 6 -2.95 5.64 -12.04
N ARG A 7 -3.11 6.37 -13.14
CA ARG A 7 -2.32 7.56 -13.40
C ARG A 7 -2.78 8.70 -12.49
N ALA A 8 -1.83 9.50 -12.02
CA ALA A 8 -2.10 10.73 -11.29
C ALA A 8 -1.30 11.90 -11.90
N THR A 9 -1.73 13.10 -11.58
CA THR A 9 -0.99 14.29 -11.97
C THR A 9 0.23 14.42 -11.07
N VAL A 10 1.42 14.36 -11.67
CA VAL A 10 2.71 14.52 -11.00
C VAL A 10 3.36 15.82 -11.49
N ASP A 11 3.92 16.60 -10.57
CA ASP A 11 4.68 17.78 -10.92
C ASP A 11 5.98 17.36 -11.62
N MET A 12 6.09 17.66 -12.90
CA MET A 12 7.29 17.44 -13.71
C MET A 12 8.02 18.75 -13.90
N VAL A 13 9.33 18.76 -13.59
CA VAL A 13 10.23 19.87 -13.84
C VAL A 13 11.14 19.49 -14.99
N GLU A 14 11.07 20.23 -16.09
CA GLU A 14 11.85 19.94 -17.29
C GLU A 14 12.42 21.23 -17.92
N ALA A 15 13.57 21.11 -18.57
CA ALA A 15 14.14 22.14 -19.42
C ALA A 15 13.72 21.88 -20.88
N ALA A 16 12.86 22.72 -21.44
CA ALA A 16 12.31 22.55 -22.78
C ALA A 16 12.36 23.86 -23.58
N PRO A 17 12.47 23.81 -24.91
CA PRO A 17 12.50 25.02 -25.74
C PRO A 17 11.18 25.78 -25.74
N VAL A 18 10.10 25.13 -25.35
CA VAL A 18 8.75 25.71 -25.24
C VAL A 18 8.30 25.74 -23.81
N VAL A 19 7.86 26.91 -23.35
CA VAL A 19 7.31 27.08 -21.98
C VAL A 19 5.95 26.40 -21.90
N ARG A 20 5.87 25.36 -21.08
CA ARG A 20 4.62 24.66 -20.77
C ARG A 20 4.42 24.66 -19.26
N GLY A 21 3.35 25.27 -18.78
CA GLY A 21 3.05 25.39 -17.36
C GLY A 21 3.77 26.59 -16.69
N LYS A 22 4.22 26.41 -15.47
CA LYS A 22 4.86 27.49 -14.68
C LYS A 22 6.35 27.59 -14.96
N LEU A 23 6.79 28.76 -15.44
CA LEU A 23 8.21 29.07 -15.63
C LEU A 23 8.91 29.24 -14.27
N LEU A 24 10.01 28.55 -14.08
CA LEU A 24 10.87 28.64 -12.90
C LEU A 24 12.05 29.57 -13.22
N LEU A 25 11.89 30.89 -12.95
CA LEU A 25 12.89 31.91 -13.31
C LEU A 25 14.25 31.69 -12.62
N ALA A 26 14.26 31.46 -11.30
CA ALA A 26 15.50 31.32 -10.56
C ALA A 26 16.35 30.12 -11.03
N PRO A 27 15.82 28.90 -11.21
CA PRO A 27 16.59 27.81 -11.82
C PRO A 27 17.02 28.11 -13.26
N THR A 28 16.17 28.75 -14.07
CA THR A 28 16.48 29.09 -15.47
C THR A 28 17.66 30.08 -15.56
N LEU A 29 17.69 31.11 -14.69
CA LEU A 29 18.77 32.10 -14.68
C LEU A 29 20.09 31.52 -14.16
N ARG A 30 20.05 30.49 -13.33
CA ARG A 30 21.24 29.76 -12.84
C ARG A 30 21.84 28.81 -13.86
N GLN A 31 21.14 28.51 -14.96
CA GLN A 31 21.69 27.72 -16.05
C GLN A 31 22.84 28.46 -16.73
N SER A 32 23.75 27.69 -17.34
CA SER A 32 24.78 28.25 -18.20
C SER A 32 24.15 29.03 -19.37
N PRO A 33 24.77 30.10 -19.85
CA PRO A 33 24.23 30.95 -20.92
C PRO A 33 23.78 30.17 -22.16
N SER A 34 24.51 29.12 -22.50
CA SER A 34 24.20 28.23 -23.64
C SER A 34 22.89 27.44 -23.50
N LEU A 35 22.39 27.25 -22.28
CA LEU A 35 21.16 26.47 -22.01
C LEU A 35 19.94 27.36 -21.73
N ARG A 36 20.09 28.70 -21.66
CA ARG A 36 18.99 29.62 -21.35
C ARG A 36 17.88 29.64 -22.40
N HIS A 37 18.13 29.17 -23.61
CA HIS A 37 17.10 28.97 -24.63
C HIS A 37 16.16 27.79 -24.31
N ARG A 38 16.45 27.02 -23.26
CA ARG A 38 15.61 25.94 -22.74
C ARG A 38 15.19 26.26 -21.29
N PRO A 39 14.20 27.13 -21.10
CA PRO A 39 13.76 27.51 -19.77
C PRO A 39 13.27 26.31 -18.97
N ILE A 40 13.49 26.35 -17.66
CA ILE A 40 13.01 25.32 -16.74
C ILE A 40 11.56 25.64 -16.40
N THR A 41 10.69 24.69 -16.68
CA THR A 41 9.26 24.80 -16.44
C THR A 41 8.76 23.69 -15.52
N ARG A 42 7.73 24.00 -14.72
CA ARG A 42 6.98 23.01 -13.94
C ARG A 42 5.60 22.87 -14.54
N ARG A 43 5.24 21.64 -14.85
CA ARG A 43 3.89 21.30 -15.33
C ARG A 43 3.35 20.06 -14.66
N GLY A 44 2.04 19.96 -14.54
CA GLY A 44 1.38 18.71 -14.20
C GLY A 44 1.42 17.76 -15.40
N ALA A 45 1.89 16.55 -15.19
CA ALA A 45 1.87 15.48 -16.18
C ALA A 45 1.13 14.25 -15.64
N TRP A 46 0.33 13.62 -16.46
CA TRP A 46 -0.31 12.36 -16.13
C TRP A 46 0.73 11.24 -16.18
N SER A 47 1.04 10.67 -15.02
CA SER A 47 2.07 9.64 -14.89
C SER A 47 1.59 8.48 -14.04
N LEU A 48 2.08 7.29 -14.34
CA LEU A 48 2.03 6.13 -13.43
C LEU A 48 3.12 6.23 -12.35
N ASP A 49 4.19 6.97 -12.63
CA ASP A 49 5.31 7.12 -11.73
C ASP A 49 4.99 8.08 -10.58
N THR A 50 4.18 7.60 -9.63
CA THR A 50 3.78 8.31 -8.43
C THR A 50 4.57 7.82 -7.22
N PRO A 51 4.73 8.61 -6.15
CA PRO A 51 5.37 8.15 -4.93
C PRO A 51 4.75 6.86 -4.37
N ALA A 52 3.42 6.73 -4.42
CA ALA A 52 2.72 5.54 -3.98
C ALA A 52 3.09 4.30 -4.82
N HIS A 53 3.16 4.43 -6.15
CA HIS A 53 3.52 3.31 -7.03
C HIS A 53 4.99 2.93 -6.90
N ARG A 54 5.90 3.87 -6.66
CA ARG A 54 7.31 3.59 -6.36
C ARG A 54 7.46 2.74 -5.11
N LEU A 55 6.73 3.09 -4.04
CA LEU A 55 6.71 2.32 -2.79
C LEU A 55 6.13 0.92 -3.00
N LEU A 56 5.04 0.79 -3.75
CA LEU A 56 4.45 -0.51 -4.07
C LEU A 56 5.41 -1.37 -4.90
N LYS A 57 6.11 -0.78 -5.88
CA LYS A 57 7.10 -1.49 -6.70
C LYS A 57 8.27 -1.98 -5.86
N GLN A 58 8.82 -1.13 -5.00
CA GLN A 58 9.90 -1.50 -4.07
C GLN A 58 9.48 -2.63 -3.14
N ALA A 59 8.30 -2.53 -2.51
CA ALA A 59 7.78 -3.57 -1.64
C ALA A 59 7.55 -4.89 -2.38
N ALA A 60 7.03 -4.86 -3.61
CA ALA A 60 6.85 -6.05 -4.43
C ALA A 60 8.18 -6.74 -4.76
N ARG A 61 9.26 -5.98 -5.02
CA ARG A 61 10.61 -6.53 -5.21
C ARG A 61 11.18 -7.16 -3.95
N ILE A 62 10.98 -6.51 -2.79
CA ILE A 62 11.37 -7.09 -1.50
C ILE A 62 10.61 -8.41 -1.27
N ALA A 63 9.31 -8.43 -1.54
CA ALA A 63 8.47 -9.61 -1.39
C ALA A 63 8.90 -10.77 -2.31
N GLN A 64 9.40 -10.49 -3.54
CA GLN A 64 9.94 -11.54 -4.42
C GLN A 64 11.13 -12.28 -3.81
N GLY A 65 11.89 -11.66 -2.91
CA GLY A 65 13.01 -12.29 -2.17
C GLY A 65 12.58 -13.14 -0.99
N LEU A 66 11.28 -13.20 -0.67
CA LEU A 66 10.76 -13.99 0.44
C LEU A 66 10.34 -15.39 0.00
N ALA A 67 10.36 -16.34 0.94
CA ALA A 67 9.87 -17.70 0.70
C ALA A 67 8.33 -17.72 0.69
N LEU A 68 7.76 -17.44 -0.47
CA LEU A 68 6.31 -17.39 -0.72
C LEU A 68 5.88 -18.54 -1.63
N THR A 69 4.57 -18.76 -1.73
CA THR A 69 4.02 -19.75 -2.67
C THR A 69 4.14 -19.30 -4.12
N ASP A 70 4.23 -20.24 -5.06
CA ASP A 70 4.32 -19.94 -6.50
C ASP A 70 3.14 -19.09 -7.01
N ALA A 71 1.97 -19.24 -6.43
CA ALA A 71 0.80 -18.45 -6.79
C ALA A 71 1.01 -16.96 -6.43
N VAL A 72 1.61 -16.68 -5.26
CA VAL A 72 1.94 -15.32 -4.83
C VAL A 72 3.06 -14.74 -5.69
N HIS A 73 4.11 -15.51 -6.00
CA HIS A 73 5.18 -15.06 -6.89
C HIS A 73 4.64 -14.66 -8.27
N ARG A 74 3.81 -15.49 -8.88
CA ARG A 74 3.14 -15.13 -10.15
C ARG A 74 2.30 -13.85 -10.04
N GLY A 75 1.59 -13.66 -8.94
CA GLY A 75 0.83 -12.44 -8.67
C GLY A 75 1.73 -11.19 -8.56
N LEU A 76 2.90 -11.33 -7.93
CA LEU A 76 3.91 -10.25 -7.84
C LEU A 76 4.49 -9.92 -9.22
N ASP A 77 4.82 -10.93 -10.04
CA ASP A 77 5.34 -10.72 -11.38
C ASP A 77 4.35 -9.95 -12.26
N VAL A 78 3.08 -10.33 -12.23
CA VAL A 78 2.02 -9.60 -12.95
C VAL A 78 1.89 -8.16 -12.44
N SER A 79 2.02 -7.95 -11.14
CA SER A 79 1.94 -6.62 -10.54
C SER A 79 3.14 -5.75 -10.93
N LEU A 80 4.34 -6.31 -10.92
CA LEU A 80 5.57 -5.63 -11.34
C LEU A 80 5.58 -5.30 -12.83
N ALA A 81 5.06 -6.19 -13.67
CA ALA A 81 4.89 -5.93 -15.09
C ALA A 81 3.97 -4.71 -15.36
N ARG A 82 2.93 -4.53 -14.54
CA ARG A 82 2.06 -3.35 -14.63
C ARG A 82 2.72 -2.06 -14.14
N LEU A 83 3.78 -2.17 -13.35
CA LEU A 83 4.55 -1.04 -12.81
C LEU A 83 5.89 -0.84 -13.55
N VAL A 84 6.03 -1.36 -14.77
CA VAL A 84 7.27 -1.28 -15.54
C VAL A 84 7.71 0.18 -15.76
N ASP A 85 6.76 1.07 -16.05
CA ASP A 85 7.00 2.50 -16.30
C ASP A 85 7.24 3.33 -15.02
N VAL A 86 7.19 2.70 -13.85
CA VAL A 86 7.45 3.35 -12.56
C VAL A 86 8.93 3.27 -12.26
N ALA A 87 9.54 4.38 -11.85
CA ALA A 87 10.94 4.42 -11.51
C ALA A 87 11.30 3.48 -10.34
N ASP A 88 12.44 2.84 -10.45
CA ASP A 88 13.02 2.07 -9.37
C ASP A 88 13.80 3.03 -8.45
N VAL A 89 13.22 3.28 -7.29
CA VAL A 89 13.81 4.17 -6.29
C VAL A 89 13.88 3.41 -4.99
N ASP A 90 15.05 3.44 -4.37
CA ASP A 90 15.17 3.01 -2.98
C ASP A 90 14.61 4.12 -2.08
N THR A 91 13.38 3.91 -1.65
CA THR A 91 12.62 4.93 -0.94
C THR A 91 12.83 4.78 0.55
N ALA A 92 13.13 5.89 1.22
CA ALA A 92 13.29 5.89 2.66
C ALA A 92 11.98 5.56 3.39
N GLU A 93 12.09 5.02 4.59
CA GLU A 93 10.96 4.59 5.43
C GLU A 93 9.95 5.73 5.69
N ASP A 94 10.44 6.96 5.83
CA ASP A 94 9.63 8.16 6.07
C ASP A 94 8.84 8.63 4.84
N ALA A 95 9.06 8.03 3.68
CA ALA A 95 8.32 8.36 2.46
C ALA A 95 6.83 8.03 2.56
N PHE A 96 6.47 7.05 3.40
CA PHE A 96 5.05 6.73 3.65
C PHE A 96 4.32 7.87 4.36
N ASP A 97 4.98 8.54 5.30
CA ASP A 97 4.40 9.63 6.08
C ASP A 97 4.20 10.91 5.22
N ARG A 98 4.90 10.99 4.10
CA ARG A 98 4.80 12.08 3.13
C ARG A 98 3.82 11.81 2.00
N LEU A 99 3.21 10.62 1.95
CA LEU A 99 2.22 10.31 0.93
C LEU A 99 0.97 11.15 1.10
N THR A 100 0.63 11.90 0.07
CA THR A 100 -0.68 12.54 -0.03
C THR A 100 -1.60 11.61 -0.80
N LEU A 101 -2.45 10.91 -0.07
CA LEU A 101 -3.42 9.97 -0.64
C LEU A 101 -4.74 10.68 -0.90
N SER A 102 -5.34 10.41 -2.04
CA SER A 102 -6.66 10.88 -2.43
C SER A 102 -7.74 9.84 -2.09
N ARG A 103 -9.01 10.22 -2.14
CA ARG A 103 -10.13 9.27 -2.00
C ARG A 103 -10.08 8.14 -3.04
N LEU A 104 -9.44 8.36 -4.18
CA LEU A 104 -9.30 7.38 -5.25
C LEU A 104 -8.27 6.30 -4.94
N ASP A 105 -7.40 6.52 -3.96
CA ASP A 105 -6.35 5.58 -3.54
C ASP A 105 -6.86 4.58 -2.50
N GLY A 106 -8.12 4.72 -2.03
CA GLY A 106 -8.73 3.83 -1.05
C GLY A 106 -8.53 2.33 -1.32
N PRO A 107 -8.75 1.83 -2.55
CA PRO A 107 -8.53 0.42 -2.89
C PRO A 107 -7.06 -0.02 -2.78
N ALA A 108 -6.10 0.90 -2.84
CA ALA A 108 -4.67 0.61 -2.72
C ALA A 108 -4.16 0.65 -1.26
N LEU A 109 -4.94 1.19 -0.32
CA LEU A 109 -4.53 1.34 1.08
C LEU A 109 -4.05 0.05 1.74
N PRO A 110 -4.73 -1.11 1.60
CA PRO A 110 -4.25 -2.36 2.19
C PRO A 110 -2.88 -2.76 1.66
N ALA A 111 -2.65 -2.60 0.35
CA ALA A 111 -1.37 -2.89 -0.27
C ALA A 111 -0.26 -1.91 0.16
N LEU A 112 -0.59 -0.62 0.32
CA LEU A 112 0.34 0.39 0.82
C LEU A 112 0.73 0.14 2.28
N ASN A 113 -0.22 -0.26 3.13
CA ASN A 113 0.08 -0.62 4.52
C ASN A 113 1.03 -1.83 4.60
N LEU A 114 0.79 -2.85 3.78
CA LEU A 114 1.69 -4.00 3.69
C LEU A 114 3.08 -3.58 3.14
N ALA A 115 3.10 -2.73 2.13
CA ALA A 115 4.32 -2.19 1.55
C ALA A 115 5.17 -1.44 2.58
N ARG A 116 4.53 -0.66 3.46
CA ARG A 116 5.20 0.02 4.57
C ARG A 116 5.99 -0.94 5.44
N TRP A 117 5.38 -2.06 5.84
CA TRP A 117 6.05 -3.06 6.67
C TRP A 117 7.23 -3.73 5.96
N LEU A 118 7.05 -4.08 4.69
CA LEU A 118 8.11 -4.70 3.90
C LEU A 118 9.31 -3.77 3.72
N VAL A 119 9.06 -2.50 3.39
CA VAL A 119 10.12 -1.49 3.22
C VAL A 119 10.82 -1.18 4.55
N ALA A 120 10.08 -1.14 5.66
CA ALA A 120 10.66 -1.00 7.00
C ALA A 120 11.51 -2.21 7.45
N GLY A 121 11.58 -3.26 6.63
CA GLY A 121 12.31 -4.49 6.96
C GLY A 121 11.62 -5.32 8.03
N VAL A 122 10.34 -5.09 8.24
CA VAL A 122 9.50 -5.81 9.19
C VAL A 122 8.87 -7.00 8.46
N THR A 123 9.54 -8.15 8.51
CA THR A 123 8.99 -9.39 7.96
C THR A 123 8.52 -10.29 9.09
N PRO A 124 7.29 -10.82 9.03
CA PRO A 124 6.78 -11.78 10.00
C PRO A 124 7.39 -13.17 9.76
N THR A 125 8.71 -13.29 9.85
CA THR A 125 9.42 -14.56 9.79
C THR A 125 9.97 -14.90 11.17
N LEU A 126 9.98 -16.20 11.51
CA LEU A 126 10.60 -16.70 12.75
C LEU A 126 12.14 -16.56 12.76
N ALA A 127 12.74 -16.12 11.66
CA ALA A 127 14.16 -15.84 11.59
C ALA A 127 14.45 -14.48 12.25
N ALA A 128 15.55 -14.40 13.01
CA ALA A 128 16.01 -13.16 13.61
C ALA A 128 16.27 -12.11 12.54
N GLY A 129 15.37 -11.13 12.42
CA GLY A 129 15.49 -10.02 11.49
C GLY A 129 16.41 -8.93 12.02
N ARG A 130 16.82 -8.02 11.16
CA ARG A 130 17.65 -6.85 11.51
C ARG A 130 16.94 -5.86 12.45
N ARG A 131 15.62 -5.91 12.58
CA ARG A 131 14.80 -5.09 13.48
C ARG A 131 13.88 -5.98 14.29
N LEU A 132 13.71 -5.63 15.56
CA LEU A 132 12.72 -6.24 16.43
C LEU A 132 11.33 -5.97 15.85
N PHE A 133 10.63 -7.03 15.47
CA PHE A 133 9.23 -6.96 15.14
C PHE A 133 8.46 -6.63 16.43
N PRO A 134 7.59 -5.63 16.45
CA PRO A 134 6.66 -5.49 17.55
C PRO A 134 5.87 -6.81 17.64
N ALA A 135 6.02 -7.53 18.74
CA ALA A 135 5.28 -8.76 18.98
C ALA A 135 3.79 -8.40 19.01
N PHE A 136 3.04 -8.88 18.03
CA PHE A 136 1.58 -8.77 18.06
C PHE A 136 1.05 -9.98 18.83
N CYS A 137 0.49 -9.76 19.99
CA CYS A 137 -0.36 -10.76 20.63
C CYS A 137 -1.74 -10.70 19.94
N PHE A 138 -2.02 -11.69 19.11
CA PHE A 138 -3.38 -11.89 18.63
C PHE A 138 -4.12 -12.72 19.67
N ASP A 139 -5.30 -12.26 20.04
CA ASP A 139 -6.26 -13.14 20.72
C ASP A 139 -6.78 -14.15 19.67
N VAL A 140 -6.16 -15.33 19.72
CA VAL A 140 -6.48 -16.43 18.78
C VAL A 140 -7.94 -16.87 18.94
N GLY A 141 -8.50 -16.77 20.16
CA GLY A 141 -9.90 -17.08 20.42
C GLY A 141 -10.82 -16.14 19.66
N HIS A 142 -10.59 -14.85 19.78
CA HIS A 142 -11.40 -13.84 19.08
C HIS A 142 -11.23 -13.91 17.54
N LEU A 143 -10.02 -14.17 17.07
CA LEU A 143 -9.77 -14.37 15.63
C LEU A 143 -10.50 -15.60 15.09
N PHE A 144 -10.47 -16.70 15.84
CA PHE A 144 -11.18 -17.95 15.48
C PHE A 144 -12.68 -17.77 15.45
N GLU A 145 -13.27 -17.10 16.45
CA GLU A 145 -14.69 -16.79 16.49
C GLU A 145 -15.12 -15.93 15.28
N ALA A 146 -14.34 -14.89 14.97
CA ALA A 146 -14.61 -14.03 13.81
C ALA A 146 -14.52 -14.83 12.50
N PHE A 147 -13.53 -15.72 12.37
CA PHE A 147 -13.38 -16.60 11.22
C PHE A 147 -14.55 -17.56 11.06
N VAL A 148 -14.95 -18.24 12.14
CA VAL A 148 -16.10 -19.16 12.13
C VAL A 148 -17.40 -18.42 11.83
N ALA A 149 -17.62 -17.25 12.43
CA ALA A 149 -18.79 -16.43 12.15
C ALA A 149 -18.86 -16.02 10.66
N HIS A 150 -17.72 -15.70 10.06
CA HIS A 150 -17.64 -15.35 8.64
C HIS A 150 -17.96 -16.56 7.75
N LEU A 151 -17.35 -17.73 8.01
CA LEU A 151 -17.63 -18.96 7.28
C LEU A 151 -19.10 -19.37 7.35
N VAL A 152 -19.71 -19.29 8.54
CA VAL A 152 -21.12 -19.61 8.73
C VAL A 152 -22.02 -18.62 8.01
N THR A 153 -21.67 -17.34 8.02
CA THR A 153 -22.43 -16.29 7.31
C THR A 153 -22.37 -16.50 5.79
N ASP A 154 -21.20 -16.83 5.26
CA ASP A 154 -21.02 -17.09 3.82
C ASP A 154 -21.71 -18.39 3.36
N GLY A 155 -21.78 -19.40 4.25
CA GLY A 155 -22.39 -20.69 3.96
C GLY A 155 -23.92 -20.72 4.11
N LEU A 156 -24.51 -19.77 4.84
CA LEU A 156 -25.93 -19.72 5.16
C LEU A 156 -26.56 -18.42 4.63
N SER A 157 -27.02 -18.43 3.39
CA SER A 157 -27.63 -17.27 2.74
C SER A 157 -28.92 -16.77 3.38
N ASP A 158 -29.65 -17.63 4.11
CA ASP A 158 -30.96 -17.34 4.68
C ASP A 158 -30.99 -17.21 6.22
N ALA A 159 -29.81 -17.28 6.88
CA ALA A 159 -29.73 -17.24 8.34
C ALA A 159 -29.00 -15.98 8.83
N ARG A 160 -29.53 -15.38 9.90
CA ARG A 160 -28.84 -14.28 10.58
C ARG A 160 -27.89 -14.85 11.62
N VAL A 161 -26.59 -14.73 11.34
CA VAL A 161 -25.54 -15.15 12.29
C VAL A 161 -25.29 -14.02 13.29
N THR A 162 -25.33 -14.34 14.58
CA THR A 162 -25.03 -13.41 15.67
C THR A 162 -23.91 -14.01 16.51
N ALA A 163 -22.73 -13.43 16.45
CA ALA A 163 -21.58 -13.80 17.26
C ALA A 163 -21.75 -13.28 18.71
N GLN A 164 -21.17 -14.00 19.67
CA GLN A 164 -21.06 -13.57 21.10
C GLN A 164 -22.37 -13.20 21.78
N ARG A 165 -23.44 -13.94 21.49
CA ARG A 165 -24.72 -13.71 22.15
C ARG A 165 -24.70 -14.24 23.58
N HIS A 166 -24.92 -13.38 24.55
CA HIS A 166 -25.16 -13.80 25.94
C HIS A 166 -26.52 -14.50 26.02
N THR A 167 -26.50 -15.77 26.41
CA THR A 167 -27.75 -16.57 26.56
C THR A 167 -27.90 -16.94 28.02
N PRO A 168 -29.03 -16.62 28.68
CA PRO A 168 -29.28 -17.08 30.03
C PRO A 168 -29.46 -18.58 30.04
N LEU A 169 -28.75 -19.26 30.94
CA LEU A 169 -28.82 -20.73 31.12
C LEU A 169 -29.90 -21.13 32.13
N ASP A 170 -30.40 -20.19 32.91
CA ASP A 170 -31.38 -20.42 33.95
C ASP A 170 -32.64 -19.56 33.74
N ARG A 171 -33.83 -20.09 34.13
CA ARG A 171 -35.10 -19.37 34.06
C ARG A 171 -35.09 -18.06 34.85
N ASP A 172 -34.30 -18.01 35.94
CA ASP A 172 -34.15 -16.83 36.78
C ASP A 172 -33.09 -15.84 36.28
N GLN A 173 -32.47 -16.08 35.08
CA GLN A 173 -31.44 -15.26 34.47
C GLN A 173 -30.21 -14.98 35.35
N ARG A 174 -29.91 -15.88 36.31
CA ARG A 174 -28.79 -15.75 37.24
C ARG A 174 -27.45 -16.27 36.68
N VAL A 175 -27.53 -17.20 35.72
CA VAL A 175 -26.39 -17.82 35.09
C VAL A 175 -26.41 -17.51 33.60
N TRP A 176 -25.30 -16.96 33.11
CA TRP A 176 -25.14 -16.59 31.71
C TRP A 176 -23.99 -17.37 31.08
N LEU A 177 -24.20 -17.86 29.89
CA LEU A 177 -23.12 -18.29 29.01
C LEU A 177 -22.42 -17.03 28.50
N ARG A 178 -21.17 -16.85 28.92
CA ARG A 178 -20.29 -15.84 28.36
C ARG A 178 -19.37 -16.55 27.38
N PRO A 179 -19.33 -16.11 26.10
CA PRO A 179 -18.39 -16.66 25.12
C PRO A 179 -16.95 -16.35 25.49
#